data_138f0414939f451b6f6ede2ea5742fa5
#
_entry.id   138f0414939f451b6f6ede2ea5742fa5
#
_cell.length_a   1.000
_cell.length_b   1.000
_cell.length_c   1.000
_cell.angle_alpha   90.00
_cell.angle_beta   90.00
_cell.angle_gamma   90.00
#
_symmetry.space_group_name_H-M   'P 1'
#
loop_
_entity.id
_entity.type
_entity.pdbx_description
1 polymer ?
#
loop_
_entity_poly.entity_id
_entity_poly.type
_entity_poly.pdbx_seq_one_letter_code
_entity_poly.pdbx_strand_id
1 'polypeptide(L)'
;MATKIQQILEAAPNESVLFGSWLSSQGLDARGQYSYMKSGWLDRISKGVYKIHGTEPSLFAAISSYNTQLSKSCVIGAYTALELRGYSHYLSMGKPMAYLFTDKSNKLPLWLLKEEWDMTIKYMTTSFLGDELLGVETMTVNQHDVLVSSPERAILESLNLPDASSSLLDIYYIMEGLTTLRPKLVQTLLEACTSQKVKRLFLYMAEKAGHAWYKALKLENINLGTSRFMITPTGKYINKYNMTISKELAEYE
;
A
#
# COMPACT_ATOMS: atom_id res chain seq x y z
N MET A 1 20.54 -32.51 17.57
CA MET A 1 20.13 -31.10 17.83
C MET A 1 20.22 -30.33 16.53
N ALA A 2 19.16 -29.62 16.15
CA ALA A 2 19.21 -28.75 14.98
C ALA A 2 20.27 -27.65 15.17
N THR A 3 21.03 -27.35 14.12
CA THR A 3 21.98 -26.23 14.16
C THR A 3 21.23 -24.89 14.27
N LYS A 4 21.87 -23.85 14.81
CA LYS A 4 21.22 -22.51 14.90
C LYS A 4 20.70 -22.02 13.55
N ILE A 5 21.43 -22.29 12.45
CA ILE A 5 20.97 -21.90 11.12
C ILE A 5 19.71 -22.66 10.71
N GLN A 6 19.57 -23.94 11.06
CA GLN A 6 18.34 -24.69 10.79
C GLN A 6 17.13 -24.11 11.54
N GLN A 7 17.30 -23.71 12.80
CA GLN A 7 16.26 -23.03 13.58
C GLN A 7 15.86 -21.70 12.96
N ILE A 8 16.81 -20.93 12.43
CA ILE A 8 16.54 -19.66 11.73
C ILE A 8 15.79 -19.92 10.42
N LEU A 9 16.17 -20.96 9.65
CA LEU A 9 15.51 -21.36 8.42
C LEU A 9 14.07 -21.84 8.66
N GLU A 10 13.82 -22.51 9.80
CA GLU A 10 12.49 -22.94 10.20
C GLU A 10 11.61 -21.78 10.68
N ALA A 11 12.23 -20.74 11.27
CA ALA A 11 11.51 -19.57 11.80
C ALA A 11 11.24 -18.48 10.77
N ALA A 12 11.94 -18.47 9.62
CA ALA A 12 11.78 -17.50 8.54
C ALA A 12 11.23 -18.22 7.30
N PRO A 13 10.19 -17.66 6.63
CA PRO A 13 9.76 -18.16 5.33
C PRO A 13 10.92 -18.20 4.33
N ASN A 14 10.86 -19.12 3.35
CA ASN A 14 11.82 -19.19 2.27
C ASN A 14 11.98 -17.83 1.58
N GLU A 15 13.19 -17.51 1.14
CA GLU A 15 13.51 -16.25 0.45
C GLU A 15 13.28 -14.98 1.30
N SER A 16 13.26 -15.10 2.63
CA SER A 16 13.13 -13.93 3.51
C SER A 16 14.40 -13.10 3.52
N VAL A 17 14.22 -11.80 3.70
CA VAL A 17 15.28 -10.90 4.17
C VAL A 17 15.45 -11.12 5.68
N LEU A 18 16.67 -11.16 6.16
CA LEU A 18 17.01 -11.42 7.56
C LEU A 18 17.66 -10.17 8.18
N PHE A 19 17.01 -9.57 9.16
CA PHE A 19 17.58 -8.43 9.87
C PHE A 19 18.50 -8.88 11.01
N GLY A 20 19.68 -8.25 11.10
CA GLY A 20 20.69 -8.60 12.11
C GLY A 20 20.19 -8.46 13.56
N SER A 21 19.29 -7.49 13.84
CA SER A 21 18.61 -7.36 15.13
C SER A 21 17.72 -8.56 15.44
N TRP A 22 16.95 -9.01 14.45
CA TRP A 22 16.11 -10.21 14.58
C TRP A 22 16.94 -11.47 14.72
N LEU A 23 18.02 -11.62 13.92
CA LEU A 23 18.96 -12.73 14.07
C LEU A 23 19.55 -12.78 15.49
N SER A 24 19.87 -11.62 16.06
CA SER A 24 20.37 -11.54 17.44
C SER A 24 19.31 -11.98 18.46
N SER A 25 18.03 -11.62 18.26
CA SER A 25 16.93 -12.09 19.12
C SER A 25 16.69 -13.60 19.00
N GLN A 26 17.01 -14.19 17.84
CA GLN A 26 17.01 -15.66 17.65
C GLN A 26 18.30 -16.33 18.19
N GLY A 27 19.17 -15.59 18.88
CA GLY A 27 20.40 -16.08 19.50
C GLY A 27 21.60 -16.19 18.56
N LEU A 28 21.56 -15.54 17.38
CA LEU A 28 22.71 -15.41 16.48
C LEU A 28 23.28 -13.99 16.58
N ASP A 29 24.24 -13.81 17.48
CA ASP A 29 24.92 -12.54 17.72
C ASP A 29 25.75 -12.06 16.50
N ALA A 30 26.28 -10.84 16.57
CA ALA A 30 27.06 -10.24 15.47
C ALA A 30 28.28 -11.09 15.05
N ARG A 31 28.93 -11.79 15.98
CA ARG A 31 30.06 -12.69 15.67
C ARG A 31 29.57 -13.92 14.89
N GLY A 32 28.45 -14.51 15.30
CA GLY A 32 27.79 -15.60 14.61
C GLY A 32 27.32 -15.21 13.22
N GLN A 33 26.69 -14.04 13.06
CA GLN A 33 26.28 -13.50 11.75
C GLN A 33 27.48 -13.35 10.81
N TYR A 34 28.59 -12.80 11.30
CA TYR A 34 29.83 -12.69 10.54
C TYR A 34 30.40 -14.07 10.15
N SER A 35 30.38 -15.04 11.07
CA SER A 35 30.84 -16.41 10.81
C SER A 35 30.03 -17.08 9.71
N TYR A 36 28.67 -16.98 9.75
CA TYR A 36 27.79 -17.54 8.72
C TYR A 36 27.95 -16.86 7.36
N MET A 37 28.22 -15.56 7.36
CA MET A 37 28.55 -14.84 6.13
C MET A 37 29.90 -15.35 5.53
N LYS A 38 30.91 -15.54 6.36
CA LYS A 38 32.22 -16.06 5.93
C LYS A 38 32.17 -17.52 5.43
N SER A 39 31.31 -18.33 6.02
CA SER A 39 31.12 -19.74 5.61
C SER A 39 30.14 -19.92 4.45
N GLY A 40 29.63 -18.82 3.86
CA GLY A 40 28.76 -18.86 2.68
C GLY A 40 27.33 -19.32 2.96
N TRP A 41 26.82 -19.19 4.20
CA TRP A 41 25.42 -19.44 4.52
C TRP A 41 24.53 -18.19 4.37
N LEU A 42 25.12 -17.01 4.56
CA LEU A 42 24.43 -15.72 4.46
C LEU A 42 25.15 -14.81 3.48
N ASP A 43 24.40 -14.18 2.61
CA ASP A 43 24.83 -13.05 1.78
C ASP A 43 24.39 -11.74 2.41
N ARG A 44 25.22 -10.72 2.31
CA ARG A 44 24.90 -9.41 2.85
C ARG A 44 24.27 -8.52 1.78
N ILE A 45 23.02 -8.10 1.98
CA ILE A 45 22.33 -7.10 1.16
C ILE A 45 22.81 -5.69 1.57
N SER A 46 22.80 -5.40 2.87
CA SER A 46 23.20 -4.10 3.43
C SER A 46 23.75 -4.27 4.84
N LYS A 47 24.18 -3.19 5.48
CA LYS A 47 24.67 -3.24 6.87
C LYS A 47 23.56 -3.76 7.81
N GLY A 48 23.76 -4.94 8.40
CA GLY A 48 22.80 -5.60 9.28
C GLY A 48 21.57 -6.15 8.57
N VAL A 49 21.68 -6.40 7.26
CA VAL A 49 20.60 -6.99 6.44
C VAL A 49 21.22 -8.09 5.58
N TYR A 50 20.64 -9.26 5.66
CA TYR A 50 21.17 -10.48 5.03
C TYR A 50 20.07 -11.22 4.26
N LYS A 51 20.48 -12.12 3.39
CA LYS A 51 19.65 -13.16 2.78
C LYS A 51 20.37 -14.51 2.93
N ILE A 52 19.65 -15.59 2.75
CA ILE A 52 20.25 -16.92 2.67
C ILE A 52 21.01 -17.01 1.35
N HIS A 53 22.20 -17.59 1.38
CA HIS A 53 23.00 -17.77 0.17
C HIS A 53 22.24 -18.53 -0.91
N GLY A 54 22.27 -18.01 -2.12
CA GLY A 54 21.58 -18.61 -3.27
C GLY A 54 20.09 -18.30 -3.35
N THR A 55 19.51 -17.50 -2.43
CA THR A 55 18.12 -17.02 -2.55
C THR A 55 18.05 -15.61 -3.12
N GLU A 56 16.92 -15.30 -3.79
CA GLU A 56 16.64 -13.96 -4.30
C GLU A 56 15.28 -13.48 -3.75
N PRO A 57 15.28 -12.79 -2.60
CA PRO A 57 14.06 -12.28 -1.99
C PRO A 57 13.31 -11.34 -2.91
N SER A 58 12.00 -11.54 -3.05
CA SER A 58 11.11 -10.57 -3.70
C SER A 58 10.89 -9.33 -2.84
N LEU A 59 10.33 -8.27 -3.44
CA LEU A 59 9.94 -7.08 -2.69
C LEU A 59 8.96 -7.42 -1.57
N PHE A 60 7.98 -8.30 -1.82
CA PHE A 60 6.98 -8.70 -0.81
C PHE A 60 7.62 -9.50 0.34
N ALA A 61 8.59 -10.35 0.04
CA ALA A 61 9.39 -11.03 1.06
C ALA A 61 10.14 -10.04 1.96
N ALA A 62 10.75 -9.02 1.36
CA ALA A 62 11.46 -7.98 2.10
C ALA A 62 10.52 -7.14 2.98
N ILE A 63 9.32 -6.78 2.48
CA ILE A 63 8.29 -6.05 3.24
C ILE A 63 7.75 -6.91 4.38
N SER A 64 7.45 -8.18 4.12
CA SER A 64 7.02 -9.13 5.15
C SER A 64 8.05 -9.23 6.28
N SER A 65 9.31 -9.41 5.93
CA SER A 65 10.41 -9.43 6.91
C SER A 65 10.53 -8.11 7.69
N TYR A 66 10.38 -6.96 7.02
CA TYR A 66 10.38 -5.65 7.66
C TYR A 66 9.25 -5.51 8.68
N ASN A 67 8.03 -5.94 8.31
CA ASN A 67 6.88 -5.86 9.19
C ASN A 67 7.02 -6.80 10.40
N THR A 68 7.39 -8.04 10.18
CA THR A 68 7.41 -9.07 11.22
C THR A 68 8.66 -9.02 12.11
N GLN A 69 9.85 -8.93 11.52
CA GLN A 69 11.10 -8.98 12.25
C GLN A 69 11.44 -7.69 12.98
N LEU A 70 10.99 -6.53 12.47
CA LEU A 70 11.23 -5.22 13.09
C LEU A 70 10.01 -4.66 13.82
N SER A 71 8.86 -5.36 13.78
CA SER A 71 7.58 -4.88 14.34
C SER A 71 7.23 -3.46 13.84
N LYS A 72 7.37 -3.24 12.54
CA LYS A 72 7.11 -1.97 11.86
C LYS A 72 6.03 -2.16 10.80
N SER A 73 5.31 -1.08 10.48
CA SER A 73 4.24 -1.12 9.50
C SER A 73 4.70 -0.54 8.17
N CYS A 74 4.78 -1.39 7.14
CA CYS A 74 4.82 -0.99 5.74
C CYS A 74 3.62 -1.61 5.05
N VAL A 75 2.72 -0.79 4.54
CA VAL A 75 1.46 -1.21 3.92
C VAL A 75 1.58 -1.13 2.40
N ILE A 76 1.19 -2.21 1.73
CA ILE A 76 0.97 -2.23 0.28
C ILE A 76 -0.40 -1.61 0.03
N GLY A 77 -0.44 -0.50 -0.71
CA GLY A 77 -1.67 0.28 -0.88
C GLY A 77 -1.96 0.67 -2.32
N ALA A 78 -2.91 1.57 -2.47
CA ALA A 78 -3.35 2.15 -3.74
C ALA A 78 -3.56 1.09 -4.84
N TYR A 79 -3.06 1.35 -6.05
CA TYR A 79 -3.23 0.45 -7.20
C TYR A 79 -2.71 -0.97 -6.94
N THR A 80 -1.56 -1.13 -6.26
CA THR A 80 -1.02 -2.46 -5.98
C THR A 80 -1.96 -3.30 -5.11
N ALA A 81 -2.58 -2.69 -4.09
CA ALA A 81 -3.55 -3.38 -3.25
C ALA A 81 -4.83 -3.76 -4.02
N LEU A 82 -5.26 -2.93 -4.96
CA LEU A 82 -6.41 -3.20 -5.84
C LEU A 82 -6.08 -4.31 -6.84
N GLU A 83 -4.89 -4.29 -7.45
CA GLU A 83 -4.41 -5.33 -8.36
C GLU A 83 -4.32 -6.70 -7.69
N LEU A 84 -3.74 -6.78 -6.48
CA LEU A 84 -3.66 -8.01 -5.69
C LEU A 84 -5.03 -8.63 -5.40
N ARG A 85 -6.11 -7.84 -5.47
CA ARG A 85 -7.49 -8.25 -5.26
C ARG A 85 -8.30 -8.40 -6.55
N GLY A 86 -7.65 -8.26 -7.72
CA GLY A 86 -8.27 -8.42 -9.03
C GLY A 86 -9.05 -7.20 -9.54
N TYR A 87 -8.88 -6.03 -8.94
CA TYR A 87 -9.52 -4.77 -9.37
C TYR A 87 -8.62 -3.95 -10.32
N SER A 88 -7.79 -4.58 -11.13
CA SER A 88 -7.00 -3.85 -12.14
C SER A 88 -7.79 -3.63 -13.41
N HIS A 89 -7.70 -2.44 -14.01
CA HIS A 89 -8.28 -2.15 -15.31
C HIS A 89 -7.28 -2.35 -16.46
N TYR A 90 -5.99 -2.17 -16.21
CA TYR A 90 -4.93 -2.31 -17.21
C TYR A 90 -3.84 -3.27 -16.74
N LEU A 91 -3.39 -4.13 -17.66
CA LEU A 91 -2.12 -4.84 -17.50
C LEU A 91 -1.00 -3.84 -17.75
N SER A 92 -0.19 -3.57 -16.74
CA SER A 92 0.98 -2.72 -16.88
C SER A 92 1.95 -3.35 -17.89
N MET A 93 2.24 -2.65 -19.00
CA MET A 93 3.31 -3.05 -19.90
C MET A 93 4.64 -2.59 -19.30
N GLY A 94 5.40 -3.53 -18.74
CA GLY A 94 6.71 -3.26 -18.13
C GLY A 94 6.86 -3.81 -16.73
N LYS A 95 7.85 -3.31 -15.99
CA LYS A 95 8.10 -3.71 -14.59
C LYS A 95 6.94 -3.24 -13.72
N PRO A 96 6.28 -4.15 -12.94
CA PRO A 96 5.16 -3.78 -12.10
C PRO A 96 5.52 -2.69 -11.09
N MET A 97 4.53 -1.91 -10.67
CA MET A 97 4.72 -0.87 -9.65
C MET A 97 4.21 -1.36 -8.31
N ALA A 98 4.95 -1.05 -7.24
CA ALA A 98 4.56 -1.30 -5.86
C ALA A 98 4.33 0.03 -5.13
N TYR A 99 3.09 0.32 -4.75
CA TYR A 99 2.74 1.48 -3.94
C TYR A 99 2.85 1.12 -2.46
N LEU A 100 3.83 1.70 -1.78
CA LEU A 100 4.15 1.43 -0.38
C LEU A 100 3.87 2.65 0.49
N PHE A 101 3.23 2.41 1.62
CA PHE A 101 2.86 3.44 2.58
C PHE A 101 3.41 3.13 3.97
N THR A 102 3.93 4.15 4.64
CA THR A 102 4.24 4.11 6.07
C THR A 102 3.73 5.37 6.75
N ASP A 103 3.63 5.35 8.06
CA ASP A 103 3.47 6.57 8.85
C ASP A 103 4.71 7.47 8.74
N LYS A 104 4.54 8.76 8.98
CA LYS A 104 5.63 9.74 8.91
C LYS A 104 6.76 9.49 9.92
N SER A 105 6.44 8.84 11.03
CA SER A 105 7.41 8.47 12.08
C SER A 105 8.22 7.22 11.72
N ASN A 106 7.73 6.41 10.78
CA ASN A 106 8.28 5.10 10.43
C ASN A 106 8.72 5.03 8.96
N LYS A 107 9.80 5.72 8.62
CA LYS A 107 10.32 5.74 7.24
C LYS A 107 11.01 4.42 6.88
N LEU A 108 10.81 3.98 5.64
CA LEU A 108 11.52 2.84 5.08
C LEU A 108 13.04 3.09 5.01
N PRO A 109 13.86 2.07 5.28
CA PRO A 109 15.31 2.20 5.17
C PRO A 109 15.74 2.38 3.71
N LEU A 110 16.79 3.18 3.49
CA LEU A 110 17.27 3.51 2.15
C LEU A 110 17.69 2.30 1.32
N TRP A 111 18.21 1.24 1.95
CA TRP A 111 18.59 0.04 1.23
C TRP A 111 17.37 -0.60 0.53
N LEU A 112 16.22 -0.67 1.21
CA LEU A 112 15.00 -1.24 0.66
C LEU A 112 14.49 -0.42 -0.54
N LEU A 113 14.68 0.90 -0.52
CA LEU A 113 14.28 1.79 -1.62
C LEU A 113 15.25 1.79 -2.81
N LYS A 114 16.49 1.34 -2.62
CA LYS A 114 17.57 1.38 -3.63
C LYS A 114 17.90 0.01 -4.23
N GLU A 115 17.48 -1.08 -3.58
CA GLU A 115 17.70 -2.44 -4.09
C GLU A 115 16.94 -2.63 -5.40
N GLU A 116 17.48 -3.44 -6.29
CA GLU A 116 16.82 -3.83 -7.53
C GLU A 116 15.83 -4.97 -7.26
N TRP A 117 14.58 -4.59 -6.98
CA TRP A 117 13.50 -5.55 -6.79
C TRP A 117 12.85 -5.96 -8.11
N ASP A 118 12.04 -7.01 -8.06
CA ASP A 118 11.12 -7.44 -9.12
C ASP A 118 10.07 -6.37 -9.50
N MET A 119 9.85 -5.37 -8.65
CA MET A 119 8.90 -4.28 -8.82
C MET A 119 9.56 -2.90 -8.70
N THR A 120 8.96 -1.88 -9.32
CA THR A 120 9.37 -0.47 -9.14
C THR A 120 8.62 0.13 -7.96
N ILE A 121 9.34 0.67 -6.98
CA ILE A 121 8.74 1.20 -5.76
C ILE A 121 8.26 2.65 -5.95
N LYS A 122 7.00 2.90 -5.61
CA LYS A 122 6.41 4.23 -5.33
C LYS A 122 6.14 4.33 -3.83
N TYR A 123 7.03 4.99 -3.11
CA TYR A 123 6.98 5.09 -1.65
C TYR A 123 6.46 6.43 -1.16
N MET A 124 5.54 6.40 -0.22
CA MET A 124 4.92 7.58 0.39
C MET A 124 4.79 7.43 1.91
N THR A 125 5.02 8.52 2.62
CA THR A 125 4.65 8.64 4.02
C THR A 125 3.34 9.42 4.11
N THR A 126 2.36 8.92 4.83
CA THR A 126 1.04 9.55 4.90
C THR A 126 0.39 9.40 6.27
N SER A 127 -0.49 10.35 6.59
CA SER A 127 -1.33 10.32 7.79
C SER A 127 -2.74 10.83 7.49
N PHE A 128 -3.14 10.84 6.19
CA PHE A 128 -4.40 11.47 5.78
C PHE A 128 -5.66 10.68 6.21
N LEU A 129 -5.49 9.42 6.63
CA LEU A 129 -6.58 8.58 7.17
C LEU A 129 -6.56 8.47 8.71
N GLY A 130 -5.69 9.26 9.38
CA GLY A 130 -5.55 9.24 10.85
C GLY A 130 -4.80 8.01 11.34
N ASP A 131 -5.49 6.91 11.59
CA ASP A 131 -4.89 5.64 11.99
C ASP A 131 -4.20 4.96 10.78
N GLU A 132 -2.92 4.60 10.96
CA GLU A 132 -2.12 3.96 9.92
C GLU A 132 -2.63 2.57 9.51
N LEU A 133 -3.32 1.86 10.39
CA LEU A 133 -3.85 0.51 10.16
C LEU A 133 -5.37 0.47 9.89
N LEU A 134 -6.06 1.59 9.91
CA LEU A 134 -7.49 1.64 9.58
C LEU A 134 -7.73 1.13 8.16
N GLY A 135 -8.46 0.03 8.00
CA GLY A 135 -8.72 -0.60 6.72
C GLY A 135 -7.52 -1.33 6.11
N VAL A 136 -6.55 -1.73 6.93
CA VAL A 136 -5.43 -2.60 6.54
C VAL A 136 -5.74 -4.03 6.97
N GLU A 137 -5.41 -4.98 6.13
CA GLU A 137 -5.61 -6.42 6.34
C GLU A 137 -4.30 -7.17 6.05
N THR A 138 -4.09 -8.30 6.71
CA THR A 138 -2.99 -9.21 6.34
C THR A 138 -3.41 -10.07 5.16
N MET A 139 -2.53 -10.16 4.16
CA MET A 139 -2.72 -10.99 2.97
C MET A 139 -1.46 -11.81 2.71
N THR A 140 -1.62 -13.10 2.42
CA THR A 140 -0.50 -13.95 2.01
C THR A 140 -0.26 -13.82 0.51
N VAL A 141 0.91 -13.33 0.12
CA VAL A 141 1.36 -13.19 -1.27
C VAL A 141 2.67 -13.95 -1.43
N ASN A 142 2.71 -14.92 -2.33
CA ASN A 142 3.90 -15.77 -2.57
C ASN A 142 4.50 -16.33 -1.26
N GLN A 143 3.67 -16.88 -0.38
CA GLN A 143 4.03 -17.45 0.94
C GLN A 143 4.51 -16.42 1.99
N HIS A 144 4.40 -15.12 1.73
CA HIS A 144 4.75 -14.05 2.66
C HIS A 144 3.52 -13.30 3.10
N ASP A 145 3.34 -13.15 4.41
CA ASP A 145 2.27 -12.34 4.97
C ASP A 145 2.68 -10.86 4.92
N VAL A 146 1.88 -10.07 4.23
CA VAL A 146 2.08 -8.63 4.04
C VAL A 146 0.85 -7.84 4.49
N LEU A 147 1.06 -6.62 4.93
CA LEU A 147 -0.01 -5.67 5.23
C LEU A 147 -0.49 -5.04 3.93
N VAL A 148 -1.78 -5.18 3.63
CA VAL A 148 -2.38 -4.69 2.38
C VAL A 148 -3.62 -3.85 2.70
N SER A 149 -3.76 -2.71 2.04
CA SER A 149 -4.96 -1.88 2.13
C SER A 149 -6.19 -2.65 1.63
N SER A 150 -7.30 -2.56 2.36
CA SER A 150 -8.59 -3.02 1.85
C SER A 150 -8.99 -2.23 0.60
N PRO A 151 -9.92 -2.72 -0.24
CA PRO A 151 -10.37 -1.98 -1.42
C PRO A 151 -10.89 -0.59 -1.10
N GLU A 152 -11.61 -0.43 0.03
CA GLU A 152 -12.13 0.84 0.51
C GLU A 152 -11.02 1.86 0.80
N ARG A 153 -9.94 1.40 1.43
CA ARG A 153 -8.77 2.23 1.72
C ARG A 153 -7.94 2.48 0.47
N ALA A 154 -7.68 1.45 -0.32
CA ALA A 154 -6.81 1.50 -1.49
C ALA A 154 -7.29 2.50 -2.54
N ILE A 155 -8.61 2.59 -2.78
CA ILE A 155 -9.16 3.58 -3.72
C ILE A 155 -9.01 5.01 -3.20
N LEU A 156 -9.14 5.25 -1.88
CA LEU A 156 -8.87 6.57 -1.28
C LEU A 156 -7.38 6.94 -1.39
N GLU A 157 -6.50 5.97 -1.21
CA GLU A 157 -5.04 6.15 -1.40
C GLU A 157 -4.72 6.49 -2.85
N SER A 158 -5.33 5.80 -3.83
CA SER A 158 -5.15 6.10 -5.26
C SER A 158 -5.60 7.52 -5.61
N LEU A 159 -6.72 7.99 -5.07
CA LEU A 159 -7.20 9.36 -5.23
C LEU A 159 -6.30 10.41 -4.55
N ASN A 160 -5.50 10.01 -3.56
CA ASN A 160 -4.57 10.89 -2.85
C ASN A 160 -3.17 10.95 -3.48
N LEU A 161 -2.88 10.15 -4.51
CA LEU A 161 -1.60 10.17 -5.20
C LEU A 161 -1.34 11.55 -5.85
N PRO A 162 -0.08 12.01 -5.95
CA PRO A 162 0.25 13.29 -6.56
C PRO A 162 -0.21 13.41 -8.01
N ASP A 163 -0.18 12.32 -8.76
CA ASP A 163 -0.56 12.19 -10.17
C ASP A 163 -2.03 11.76 -10.39
N ALA A 164 -2.81 11.59 -9.33
CA ALA A 164 -4.22 11.16 -9.42
C ALA A 164 -5.08 12.04 -10.34
N SER A 165 -4.78 13.34 -10.42
CA SER A 165 -5.54 14.26 -11.28
C SER A 165 -5.37 14.03 -12.78
N SER A 166 -4.30 13.37 -13.21
CA SER A 166 -4.05 13.01 -14.62
C SER A 166 -4.65 11.65 -15.02
N SER A 167 -5.09 10.86 -14.05
CA SER A 167 -5.63 9.51 -14.24
C SER A 167 -7.01 9.32 -13.59
N LEU A 168 -7.81 10.38 -13.46
CA LEU A 168 -9.13 10.30 -12.81
C LEU A 168 -10.08 9.33 -13.49
N LEU A 169 -10.02 9.21 -14.82
CA LEU A 169 -10.87 8.27 -15.55
C LEU A 169 -10.44 6.83 -15.28
N ASP A 170 -9.13 6.54 -15.22
CA ASP A 170 -8.63 5.21 -14.88
C ASP A 170 -9.06 4.80 -13.45
N ILE A 171 -8.99 5.75 -12.51
CA ILE A 171 -9.48 5.51 -11.14
C ILE A 171 -10.99 5.26 -11.13
N TYR A 172 -11.73 5.96 -12.00
CA TYR A 172 -13.16 5.76 -12.12
C TYR A 172 -13.52 4.37 -12.68
N TYR A 173 -12.80 3.86 -13.67
CA TYR A 173 -12.99 2.49 -14.15
C TYR A 173 -12.77 1.45 -13.04
N ILE A 174 -11.79 1.67 -12.17
CA ILE A 174 -11.62 0.82 -10.99
C ILE A 174 -12.82 0.98 -10.05
N MET A 175 -13.28 2.22 -9.81
CA MET A 175 -14.43 2.49 -8.95
C MET A 175 -15.68 1.76 -9.45
N GLU A 176 -15.94 1.71 -10.75
CA GLU A 176 -17.08 0.96 -11.32
C GLU A 176 -17.05 -0.53 -10.94
N GLY A 177 -15.85 -1.13 -10.86
CA GLY A 177 -15.65 -2.51 -10.41
C GLY A 177 -15.86 -2.74 -8.91
N LEU A 178 -15.84 -1.69 -8.08
CA LEU A 178 -15.92 -1.79 -6.62
C LEU A 178 -17.36 -1.91 -6.11
N THR A 179 -18.09 -2.91 -6.59
CA THR A 179 -19.54 -3.10 -6.32
C THR A 179 -19.85 -3.59 -4.91
N THR A 180 -18.87 -4.15 -4.19
CA THR A 180 -19.05 -4.88 -2.91
C THR A 180 -18.33 -4.23 -1.72
N LEU A 181 -18.03 -2.92 -1.77
CA LEU A 181 -17.41 -2.23 -0.65
C LEU A 181 -18.28 -2.30 0.61
N ARG A 182 -17.64 -2.40 1.77
CA ARG A 182 -18.28 -2.44 3.08
C ARG A 182 -18.70 -1.02 3.52
N PRO A 183 -19.99 -0.67 3.55
CA PRO A 183 -20.42 0.70 3.80
C PRO A 183 -19.94 1.28 5.14
N LYS A 184 -19.89 0.44 6.19
CA LYS A 184 -19.40 0.86 7.51
C LYS A 184 -17.92 1.27 7.47
N LEU A 185 -17.08 0.49 6.77
CA LEU A 185 -15.65 0.80 6.65
C LEU A 185 -15.44 2.03 5.77
N VAL A 186 -16.16 2.15 4.64
CA VAL A 186 -16.15 3.35 3.80
C VAL A 186 -16.50 4.59 4.63
N GLN A 187 -17.57 4.53 5.44
CA GLN A 187 -17.98 5.64 6.31
C GLN A 187 -16.86 6.04 7.27
N THR A 188 -16.31 5.07 7.99
CA THR A 188 -15.23 5.32 8.97
C THR A 188 -14.00 5.94 8.29
N LEU A 189 -13.59 5.43 7.13
CA LEU A 189 -12.46 5.94 6.37
C LEU A 189 -12.71 7.37 5.86
N LEU A 190 -13.92 7.67 5.37
CA LEU A 190 -14.28 9.02 4.90
C LEU A 190 -14.36 10.02 6.05
N GLU A 191 -14.85 9.63 7.22
CA GLU A 191 -14.87 10.48 8.42
C GLU A 191 -13.44 10.78 8.91
N ALA A 192 -12.57 9.76 8.96
CA ALA A 192 -11.16 9.89 9.37
C ALA A 192 -10.31 10.64 8.34
N CYS A 193 -10.70 10.60 7.05
CA CYS A 193 -9.93 11.23 5.98
C CYS A 193 -9.84 12.74 6.15
N THR A 194 -8.61 13.29 6.17
CA THR A 194 -8.36 14.74 6.29
C THR A 194 -8.39 15.47 4.94
N SER A 195 -8.31 14.73 3.82
CA SER A 195 -8.27 15.32 2.47
C SER A 195 -9.68 15.54 1.92
N GLN A 196 -10.14 16.79 1.91
CA GLN A 196 -11.44 17.16 1.32
C GLN A 196 -11.51 16.85 -0.19
N LYS A 197 -10.37 17.00 -0.91
CA LYS A 197 -10.25 16.61 -2.32
C LYS A 197 -10.60 15.13 -2.53
N VAL A 198 -9.98 14.26 -1.74
CA VAL A 198 -10.17 12.80 -1.84
C VAL A 198 -11.61 12.43 -1.52
N LYS A 199 -12.19 12.97 -0.43
CA LYS A 199 -13.58 12.70 -0.05
C LYS A 199 -14.56 13.07 -1.17
N ARG A 200 -14.40 14.24 -1.77
CA ARG A 200 -15.31 14.71 -2.84
C ARG A 200 -15.18 13.87 -4.10
N LEU A 201 -13.95 13.55 -4.52
CA LEU A 201 -13.72 12.70 -5.69
C LEU A 201 -14.30 11.30 -5.48
N PHE A 202 -14.04 10.69 -4.32
CA PHE A 202 -14.58 9.38 -3.98
C PHE A 202 -16.11 9.35 -4.03
N LEU A 203 -16.77 10.28 -3.35
CA LEU A 203 -18.24 10.35 -3.31
C LEU A 203 -18.83 10.62 -4.68
N TYR A 204 -18.24 11.51 -5.47
CA TYR A 204 -18.67 11.78 -6.83
C TYR A 204 -18.60 10.54 -7.71
N MET A 205 -17.45 9.83 -7.69
CA MET A 205 -17.26 8.62 -8.48
C MET A 205 -18.19 7.50 -8.06
N ALA A 206 -18.37 7.30 -6.74
CA ALA A 206 -19.26 6.28 -6.19
C ALA A 206 -20.74 6.56 -6.54
N GLU A 207 -21.16 7.80 -6.49
CA GLU A 207 -22.52 8.21 -6.89
C GLU A 207 -22.72 8.02 -8.40
N LYS A 208 -21.74 8.43 -9.22
CA LYS A 208 -21.77 8.31 -10.68
C LYS A 208 -21.83 6.83 -11.11
N ALA A 209 -21.06 5.95 -10.45
CA ALA A 209 -21.09 4.51 -10.69
C ALA A 209 -22.40 3.83 -10.20
N GLY A 210 -23.25 4.53 -9.44
CA GLY A 210 -24.56 4.03 -9.01
C GLY A 210 -24.50 2.87 -8.00
N HIS A 211 -23.43 2.75 -7.22
CA HIS A 211 -23.26 1.65 -6.28
C HIS A 211 -24.32 1.58 -5.20
N ALA A 212 -24.84 0.36 -4.93
CA ALA A 212 -25.86 0.14 -3.90
C ALA A 212 -25.37 0.52 -2.50
N TRP A 213 -24.10 0.25 -2.18
CA TRP A 213 -23.49 0.58 -0.89
C TRP A 213 -23.39 2.08 -0.63
N TYR A 214 -23.34 2.93 -1.67
CA TYR A 214 -23.31 4.38 -1.52
C TYR A 214 -24.53 4.91 -0.78
N LYS A 215 -25.73 4.32 -1.00
CA LYS A 215 -26.99 4.71 -0.35
C LYS A 215 -27.00 4.50 1.16
N ALA A 216 -26.11 3.65 1.67
CA ALA A 216 -25.98 3.38 3.11
C ALA A 216 -25.06 4.38 3.84
N LEU A 217 -24.39 5.29 3.09
CA LEU A 217 -23.52 6.30 3.68
C LEU A 217 -24.33 7.46 4.28
N LYS A 218 -23.87 7.95 5.42
CA LYS A 218 -24.39 9.15 6.11
C LYS A 218 -23.56 10.35 5.71
N LEU A 219 -23.95 11.00 4.59
CA LEU A 219 -23.15 12.07 3.99
C LEU A 219 -23.05 13.30 4.91
N GLU A 220 -24.02 13.52 5.76
CA GLU A 220 -24.06 14.59 6.76
C GLU A 220 -22.92 14.52 7.78
N ASN A 221 -22.37 13.31 8.02
CA ASN A 221 -21.25 13.11 8.93
C ASN A 221 -19.89 13.31 8.26
N ILE A 222 -19.85 13.47 6.94
CA ILE A 222 -18.60 13.58 6.18
C ILE A 222 -18.30 15.05 5.90
N ASN A 223 -17.30 15.59 6.58
CA ASN A 223 -16.91 16.99 6.37
C ASN A 223 -16.21 17.15 5.00
N LEU A 224 -16.90 17.73 4.05
CA LEU A 224 -16.40 18.06 2.70
C LEU A 224 -15.76 19.45 2.62
N GLY A 225 -15.86 20.26 3.69
CA GLY A 225 -15.43 21.66 3.67
C GLY A 225 -16.27 22.53 2.74
N THR A 226 -15.95 23.82 2.70
CA THR A 226 -16.70 24.83 1.92
C THR A 226 -15.93 25.36 0.72
N SER A 227 -14.60 25.25 0.70
CA SER A 227 -13.75 25.79 -0.37
C SER A 227 -14.00 25.09 -1.70
N ARG A 228 -13.96 25.85 -2.80
CA ARG A 228 -13.96 25.28 -4.15
C ARG A 228 -12.64 24.61 -4.46
N PHE A 229 -12.69 23.41 -5.03
CA PHE A 229 -11.51 22.69 -5.51
C PHE A 229 -11.44 22.67 -7.04
N MET A 230 -10.31 23.07 -7.57
CA MET A 230 -10.00 22.94 -8.99
C MET A 230 -9.04 21.74 -9.12
N ILE A 231 -9.57 20.59 -9.53
CA ILE A 231 -8.76 19.38 -9.74
C ILE A 231 -8.00 19.47 -11.06
N THR A 232 -8.69 19.98 -12.10
CA THR A 232 -8.11 20.26 -13.41
C THR A 232 -8.37 21.72 -13.78
N PRO A 233 -7.42 22.44 -14.43
CA PRO A 233 -7.58 23.83 -14.81
C PRO A 233 -8.76 24.06 -15.77
N THR A 234 -8.92 23.12 -16.70
CA THR A 234 -10.01 23.14 -17.71
C THR A 234 -10.90 21.93 -17.49
N GLY A 235 -12.15 22.14 -17.12
CA GLY A 235 -13.04 21.04 -16.81
C GLY A 235 -14.48 21.43 -16.59
N LYS A 236 -15.30 20.46 -16.13
CA LYS A 236 -16.70 20.67 -15.78
C LYS A 236 -16.82 20.91 -14.27
N TYR A 237 -17.56 21.94 -13.90
CA TYR A 237 -17.86 22.22 -12.51
C TYR A 237 -19.00 21.33 -12.00
N ILE A 238 -18.76 20.64 -10.91
CA ILE A 238 -19.74 19.77 -10.24
C ILE A 238 -20.25 20.49 -8.99
N ASN A 239 -21.42 21.08 -9.09
CA ASN A 239 -21.99 21.92 -8.05
C ASN A 239 -22.13 21.18 -6.71
N LYS A 240 -22.72 19.97 -6.71
CA LYS A 240 -22.95 19.16 -5.50
C LYS A 240 -21.69 18.96 -4.65
N TYR A 241 -20.54 18.80 -5.30
CA TYR A 241 -19.25 18.54 -4.64
C TYR A 241 -18.31 19.75 -4.63
N ASN A 242 -18.78 20.92 -5.13
CA ASN A 242 -18.02 22.17 -5.20
C ASN A 242 -16.61 21.97 -5.75
N MET A 243 -16.47 21.25 -6.87
CA MET A 243 -15.18 20.95 -7.51
C MET A 243 -15.26 21.00 -9.04
N THR A 244 -14.11 21.30 -9.68
CA THR A 244 -13.95 21.25 -11.13
C THR A 244 -13.08 20.02 -11.46
N ILE A 245 -13.59 19.11 -12.31
CA ILE A 245 -12.93 17.87 -12.74
C ILE A 245 -12.74 17.87 -14.25
N SER A 246 -11.96 16.91 -14.78
CA SER A 246 -11.76 16.75 -16.22
C SER A 246 -13.12 16.54 -16.93
N LYS A 247 -13.24 17.11 -18.14
CA LYS A 247 -14.43 16.90 -19.00
C LYS A 247 -14.61 15.42 -19.31
N GLU A 248 -13.52 14.73 -19.58
CA GLU A 248 -13.48 13.29 -19.87
C GLU A 248 -14.20 12.47 -18.82
N LEU A 249 -13.87 12.64 -17.52
CA LEU A 249 -14.56 11.96 -16.42
C LEU A 249 -16.02 12.46 -16.26
N ALA A 250 -16.27 13.76 -16.45
CA ALA A 250 -17.58 14.33 -16.23
C ALA A 250 -18.62 13.91 -17.29
N GLU A 251 -18.17 13.66 -18.53
CA GLU A 251 -18.99 13.34 -19.71
C GLU A 251 -18.97 11.86 -20.07
N TYR A 252 -18.13 11.07 -19.40
CA TYR A 252 -18.15 9.61 -19.54
C TYR A 252 -19.50 9.06 -19.08
N GLU A 253 -20.13 8.20 -19.88
CA GLU A 253 -21.44 7.57 -19.62
C GLU A 253 -21.28 6.13 -19.12
#